data_9880c58af7c217abb011ddec69825d65
#
_entry.id   9880c58af7c217abb011ddec69825d65
#
_cell.length_a   1.000
_cell.length_b   1.000
_cell.length_c   1.000
_cell.angle_alpha   90.00
_cell.angle_beta   90.00
_cell.angle_gamma   90.00
#
_symmetry.space_group_name_H-M   'P 1'
#
loop_
_entity.id
_entity.type
_entity.pdbx_description
1 polymer ?
#
loop_
_entity_poly.entity_id
_entity_poly.type
_entity_poly.pdbx_seq_one_letter_code
_entity_poly.pdbx_strand_id
1 'polypeptide(L)'
;MIHYVSFEPTEYATYGNLKNRIGELLETLGSPDRVVYYLATPPVLYETIPAGLKEAGLNVAATKKGWRRIVVEKPFGTDLESARRLSELLRGVFEENGIYRIDHYLGKETVQNILVLRFSNGIFEPLWNRNYIDYVEISATETLGVENRGPYYESAGALRDMIQNHLLQLMAFVAMEPP
;
A
#
# COMPACT_ATOMS: atom_id res chain seq x y z
N MET A 1 -0.98 12.71 -19.55
CA MET A 1 -0.03 12.22 -20.58
C MET A 1 0.71 11.02 -20.00
N ILE A 2 0.87 9.94 -20.79
CA ILE A 2 1.56 8.71 -20.37
C ILE A 2 2.92 8.68 -21.06
N HIS A 3 3.98 8.37 -20.31
CA HIS A 3 5.35 8.21 -20.83
C HIS A 3 5.85 6.82 -20.46
N TYR A 4 6.62 6.22 -21.36
CA TYR A 4 7.24 4.91 -21.17
C TYR A 4 8.74 5.06 -21.07
N VAL A 5 9.33 4.38 -20.08
CA VAL A 5 10.78 4.23 -19.90
C VAL A 5 11.07 2.78 -19.61
N SER A 6 11.93 2.15 -20.40
CA SER A 6 12.41 0.80 -20.12
C SER A 6 13.68 0.88 -19.25
N PHE A 7 13.70 0.12 -18.17
CA PHE A 7 14.90 -0.10 -17.35
C PHE A 7 14.80 -1.48 -16.67
N GLU A 8 15.95 -2.02 -16.30
CA GLU A 8 16.01 -3.31 -15.60
C GLU A 8 16.12 -3.07 -14.08
N PRO A 9 15.11 -3.44 -13.29
CA PRO A 9 15.10 -3.17 -11.85
C PRO A 9 16.26 -3.77 -11.06
N THR A 10 16.83 -4.85 -11.56
CA THR A 10 17.97 -5.54 -10.92
C THR A 10 19.34 -4.92 -11.28
N GLU A 11 19.37 -4.05 -12.30
CA GLU A 11 20.57 -3.39 -12.78
C GLU A 11 20.55 -1.90 -12.41
N TYR A 12 21.15 -1.53 -11.29
CA TYR A 12 21.09 -0.17 -10.74
C TYR A 12 21.62 0.90 -11.68
N ALA A 13 22.55 0.58 -12.56
CA ALA A 13 23.01 1.51 -13.59
C ALA A 13 21.90 2.01 -14.53
N THR A 14 20.86 1.19 -14.75
CA THR A 14 19.73 1.53 -15.64
C THR A 14 18.78 2.56 -15.06
N TYR A 15 18.80 2.80 -13.74
CA TYR A 15 17.98 3.82 -13.08
C TYR A 15 18.35 5.25 -13.50
N GLY A 16 19.52 5.46 -14.09
CA GLY A 16 19.90 6.73 -14.70
C GLY A 16 18.92 7.18 -15.78
N ASN A 17 18.40 6.26 -16.60
CA ASN A 17 17.38 6.54 -17.60
C ASN A 17 16.08 7.05 -16.98
N LEU A 18 15.64 6.38 -15.91
CA LEU A 18 14.45 6.80 -15.16
C LEU A 18 14.65 8.19 -14.52
N LYS A 19 15.83 8.43 -13.92
CA LYS A 19 16.18 9.72 -13.32
C LYS A 19 16.14 10.86 -14.33
N ASN A 20 16.78 10.68 -15.48
CA ASN A 20 16.81 11.68 -16.53
C ASN A 20 15.39 11.98 -17.02
N ARG A 21 14.59 10.93 -17.25
CA ARG A 21 13.21 11.10 -17.71
C ARG A 21 12.31 11.82 -16.71
N ILE A 22 12.44 11.50 -15.42
CA ILE A 22 11.71 12.23 -14.36
C ILE A 22 12.12 13.71 -14.37
N GLY A 23 13.43 14.02 -14.46
CA GLY A 23 13.92 15.38 -14.51
C GLY A 23 13.32 16.18 -15.68
N GLU A 24 13.39 15.65 -16.90
CA GLU A 24 12.81 16.23 -18.10
C GLU A 24 11.30 16.53 -17.94
N LEU A 25 10.56 15.60 -17.36
CA LEU A 25 9.12 15.75 -17.16
C LEU A 25 8.79 16.82 -16.12
N LEU A 26 9.51 16.87 -15.02
CA LEU A 26 9.33 17.90 -14.00
C LEU A 26 9.58 19.31 -14.57
N GLU A 27 10.62 19.47 -15.39
CA GLU A 27 10.94 20.72 -16.08
C GLU A 27 9.85 21.09 -17.11
N THR A 28 9.53 20.14 -18.00
CA THR A 28 8.57 20.37 -19.09
C THR A 28 7.17 20.73 -18.57
N LEU A 29 6.75 20.11 -17.47
CA LEU A 29 5.43 20.34 -16.88
C LEU A 29 5.42 21.52 -15.90
N GLY A 30 6.56 22.13 -15.60
CA GLY A 30 6.68 23.13 -14.54
C GLY A 30 6.18 22.61 -13.18
N SER A 31 6.28 21.31 -12.99
CA SER A 31 5.73 20.62 -11.82
C SER A 31 6.68 20.80 -10.63
N PRO A 32 6.15 20.96 -9.39
CA PRO A 32 7.00 20.88 -8.22
C PRO A 32 7.68 19.50 -8.17
N ASP A 33 8.86 19.43 -7.55
CA ASP A 33 9.68 18.23 -7.43
C ASP A 33 9.03 17.19 -6.48
N ARG A 34 7.88 16.66 -6.92
CA ARG A 34 7.03 15.71 -6.17
C ARG A 34 6.79 14.47 -7.00
N VAL A 35 7.26 13.32 -6.50
CA VAL A 35 7.16 12.05 -7.21
C VAL A 35 6.61 10.97 -6.30
N VAL A 36 5.66 10.21 -6.83
CA VAL A 36 5.16 8.97 -6.22
C VAL A 36 5.68 7.80 -7.04
N TYR A 37 6.33 6.87 -6.39
CA TYR A 37 6.73 5.58 -6.96
C TYR A 37 5.67 4.54 -6.59
N TYR A 38 4.90 4.10 -7.57
CA TYR A 38 3.88 3.07 -7.38
C TYR A 38 4.42 1.72 -7.86
N LEU A 39 4.63 0.80 -6.94
CA LEU A 39 5.16 -0.53 -7.25
C LEU A 39 4.04 -1.52 -7.63
N ALA A 40 3.55 -1.42 -8.87
CA ALA A 40 2.68 -2.43 -9.48
C ALA A 40 3.53 -3.56 -10.10
N THR A 41 4.42 -4.14 -9.31
CA THR A 41 5.42 -5.12 -9.71
C THR A 41 5.29 -6.40 -8.87
N PRO A 42 5.86 -7.53 -9.30
CA PRO A 42 5.93 -8.72 -8.45
C PRO A 42 6.62 -8.43 -7.12
N PRO A 43 6.15 -9.03 -6.01
CA PRO A 43 6.68 -8.78 -4.66
C PRO A 43 8.18 -9.04 -4.50
N VAL A 44 8.75 -9.91 -5.32
CA VAL A 44 10.20 -10.18 -5.34
C VAL A 44 11.04 -8.93 -5.61
N LEU A 45 10.46 -7.92 -6.26
CA LEU A 45 11.12 -6.65 -6.58
C LEU A 45 10.95 -5.58 -5.50
N TYR A 46 10.18 -5.82 -4.45
CA TYR A 46 9.92 -4.83 -3.40
C TYR A 46 11.15 -4.49 -2.55
N GLU A 47 12.15 -5.34 -2.52
CA GLU A 47 13.45 -5.05 -1.90
C GLU A 47 14.40 -4.37 -2.90
N THR A 48 14.38 -4.82 -4.15
CA THR A 48 15.32 -4.39 -5.20
C THR A 48 15.06 -2.97 -5.69
N ILE A 49 13.79 -2.66 -6.01
CA ILE A 49 13.44 -1.34 -6.59
C ILE A 49 13.75 -0.19 -5.62
N PRO A 50 13.35 -0.23 -4.33
CA PRO A 50 13.71 0.84 -3.40
C PRO A 50 15.21 1.02 -3.25
N ALA A 51 15.97 -0.07 -3.21
CA ALA A 51 17.44 0.00 -3.16
C ALA A 51 18.02 0.70 -4.39
N GLY A 52 17.54 0.34 -5.58
CA GLY A 52 17.96 1.01 -6.84
C GLY A 52 17.57 2.49 -6.90
N LEU A 53 16.37 2.85 -6.41
CA LEU A 53 15.95 4.25 -6.29
C LEU A 53 16.89 5.04 -5.36
N LYS A 54 17.32 4.44 -4.25
CA LYS A 54 18.27 5.06 -3.32
C LYS A 54 19.63 5.24 -3.95
N GLU A 55 20.16 4.22 -4.60
CA GLU A 55 21.48 4.27 -5.28
C GLU A 55 21.51 5.36 -6.37
N ALA A 56 20.44 5.51 -7.12
CA ALA A 56 20.29 6.56 -8.12
C ALA A 56 20.00 7.96 -7.52
N GLY A 57 19.81 8.08 -6.20
CA GLY A 57 19.43 9.34 -5.55
C GLY A 57 18.02 9.80 -5.92
N LEU A 58 17.13 8.87 -6.27
CA LEU A 58 15.75 9.12 -6.64
C LEU A 58 14.79 9.10 -5.41
N ASN A 59 15.26 8.64 -4.26
CA ASN A 59 14.52 8.61 -3.01
C ASN A 59 14.48 9.97 -2.29
N VAL A 60 15.26 10.95 -2.73
CA VAL A 60 15.33 12.29 -2.14
C VAL A 60 14.94 13.34 -3.17
N ALA A 61 14.13 14.31 -2.77
CA ALA A 61 13.79 15.43 -3.62
C ALA A 61 14.96 16.42 -3.70
N ALA A 62 15.18 16.99 -4.88
CA ALA A 62 16.23 17.99 -5.11
C ALA A 62 15.88 19.36 -4.50
N THR A 63 14.61 19.64 -4.26
CA THR A 63 14.13 20.92 -3.72
C THR A 63 13.54 20.78 -2.32
N LYS A 64 13.64 21.84 -1.51
CA LYS A 64 13.06 21.87 -0.14
C LYS A 64 11.53 21.71 -0.09
N LYS A 65 10.83 21.99 -1.17
CA LYS A 65 9.37 21.85 -1.29
C LYS A 65 8.98 20.54 -1.98
N GLY A 66 9.95 19.79 -2.44
CA GLY A 66 9.77 18.49 -3.05
C GLY A 66 9.59 17.38 -2.02
N TRP A 67 9.09 16.25 -2.48
CA TRP A 67 8.99 15.03 -1.70
C TRP A 67 9.04 13.80 -2.60
N ARG A 68 9.36 12.68 -1.99
CA ARG A 68 9.32 11.34 -2.61
C ARG A 68 8.44 10.45 -1.77
N ARG A 69 7.56 9.71 -2.42
CA ARG A 69 6.65 8.76 -1.78
C ARG A 69 6.70 7.43 -2.51
N ILE A 70 6.52 6.36 -1.77
CA ILE A 70 6.45 5.02 -2.33
C ILE A 70 5.14 4.34 -1.93
N VAL A 71 4.52 3.68 -2.89
CA VAL A 71 3.30 2.92 -2.72
C VAL A 71 3.62 1.46 -3.01
N VAL A 72 3.31 0.59 -2.08
CA VAL A 72 3.57 -0.86 -2.15
C VAL A 72 2.25 -1.60 -2.00
N GLU A 73 2.03 -2.58 -2.86
CA GLU A 73 0.86 -3.45 -2.80
C GLU A 73 1.11 -4.69 -1.94
N LYS A 74 0.04 -5.36 -1.57
CA LYS A 74 0.07 -6.68 -0.94
C LYS A 74 0.69 -7.73 -1.91
N PRO A 75 1.45 -8.73 -1.38
CA PRO A 75 1.71 -9.05 0.02
C PRO A 75 2.92 -8.28 0.61
N PHE A 76 2.84 -7.93 1.90
CA PHE A 76 3.93 -7.30 2.66
C PHE A 76 4.78 -8.34 3.40
N GLY A 77 5.37 -9.25 2.65
CA GLY A 77 6.01 -10.44 3.18
C GLY A 77 5.05 -11.63 3.29
N THR A 78 5.61 -12.79 3.63
CA THR A 78 4.88 -14.06 3.79
C THR A 78 4.66 -14.44 5.25
N ASP A 79 5.45 -13.84 6.14
CA ASP A 79 5.41 -14.00 7.60
C ASP A 79 5.84 -12.72 8.31
N LEU A 80 5.85 -12.73 9.64
CA LEU A 80 6.20 -11.56 10.44
C LEU A 80 7.65 -11.10 10.22
N GLU A 81 8.57 -12.02 10.03
CA GLU A 81 9.99 -11.71 9.86
C GLU A 81 10.24 -11.03 8.51
N SER A 82 9.72 -11.59 7.43
CA SER A 82 9.83 -11.00 6.09
C SER A 82 9.10 -9.66 5.99
N ALA A 83 7.95 -9.51 6.68
CA ALA A 83 7.23 -8.24 6.74
C ALA A 83 8.02 -7.16 7.49
N ARG A 84 8.67 -7.51 8.60
CA ARG A 84 9.56 -6.60 9.35
C ARG A 84 10.77 -6.20 8.51
N ARG A 85 11.43 -7.16 7.88
CA ARG A 85 12.57 -6.91 7.00
C ARG A 85 12.22 -5.95 5.86
N LEU A 86 11.11 -6.19 5.18
CA LEU A 86 10.63 -5.28 4.12
C LEU A 86 10.33 -3.88 4.67
N SER A 87 9.70 -3.80 5.84
CA SER A 87 9.39 -2.52 6.49
C SER A 87 10.66 -1.74 6.85
N GLU A 88 11.66 -2.41 7.41
CA GLU A 88 12.96 -1.81 7.76
C GLU A 88 13.71 -1.34 6.51
N LEU A 89 13.70 -2.14 5.45
CA LEU A 89 14.31 -1.77 4.17
C LEU A 89 13.64 -0.50 3.60
N LEU A 90 12.32 -0.45 3.55
CA LEU A 90 11.59 0.71 3.04
C LEU A 90 11.90 1.97 3.87
N ARG A 91 11.94 1.86 5.22
CA ARG A 91 12.33 2.96 6.12
C ARG A 91 13.79 3.37 5.97
N GLY A 92 14.66 2.47 5.54
CA GLY A 92 16.05 2.78 5.21
C GLY A 92 16.20 3.61 3.92
N VAL A 93 15.14 3.71 3.12
CA VAL A 93 15.11 4.41 1.84
C VAL A 93 14.21 5.64 1.87
N PHE A 94 13.03 5.54 2.47
CA PHE A 94 12.03 6.61 2.57
C PHE A 94 11.65 6.86 4.03
N GLU A 95 11.19 8.06 4.33
CA GLU A 95 10.59 8.36 5.63
C GLU A 95 9.22 7.67 5.74
N GLU A 96 8.82 7.25 6.95
CA GLU A 96 7.58 6.50 7.19
C GLU A 96 6.33 7.25 6.67
N ASN A 97 6.29 8.56 6.79
CA ASN A 97 5.22 9.40 6.26
C ASN A 97 5.14 9.42 4.73
N GLY A 98 6.17 8.92 4.05
CA GLY A 98 6.24 8.74 2.60
C GLY A 98 5.98 7.33 2.13
N ILE A 99 5.75 6.36 3.04
CA ILE A 99 5.53 4.95 2.70
C ILE A 99 4.05 4.62 2.82
N TYR A 100 3.43 4.23 1.71
CA TYR A 100 2.02 3.85 1.65
C TYR A 100 1.90 2.36 1.35
N ARG A 101 1.29 1.64 2.27
CA ARG A 101 0.96 0.21 2.12
C ARG A 101 -0.51 0.09 1.77
N ILE A 102 -0.82 -0.46 0.61
CA ILE A 102 -2.20 -0.53 0.12
C ILE A 102 -2.86 -1.84 0.53
N ASP A 103 -4.00 -1.72 1.21
CA ASP A 103 -5.02 -2.75 1.26
C ASP A 103 -6.25 -2.28 0.46
N HIS A 104 -6.53 -2.95 -0.65
CA HIS A 104 -7.62 -2.56 -1.55
C HIS A 104 -9.02 -2.66 -0.92
N TYR A 105 -9.19 -3.46 0.15
CA TYR A 105 -10.46 -3.52 0.89
C TYR A 105 -10.77 -2.18 1.57
N LEU A 106 -9.76 -1.47 2.07
CA LEU A 106 -9.94 -0.15 2.68
C LEU A 106 -10.38 0.92 1.67
N GLY A 107 -10.20 0.68 0.38
CA GLY A 107 -10.68 1.54 -0.70
C GLY A 107 -12.11 1.26 -1.15
N LYS A 108 -12.73 0.15 -0.70
CA LYS A 108 -14.12 -0.17 -1.06
C LYS A 108 -15.09 0.79 -0.34
N GLU A 109 -16.06 1.33 -1.08
CA GLU A 109 -17.08 2.23 -0.52
C GLU A 109 -17.82 1.61 0.67
N THR A 110 -18.16 0.33 0.58
CA THR A 110 -18.83 -0.41 1.67
C THR A 110 -18.01 -0.44 2.94
N VAL A 111 -16.69 -0.49 2.85
CA VAL A 111 -15.78 -0.46 4.00
C VAL A 111 -15.64 0.96 4.55
N GLN A 112 -15.47 1.95 3.68
CA GLN A 112 -15.42 3.35 4.10
C GLN A 112 -16.73 3.83 4.74
N ASN A 113 -17.87 3.28 4.31
CA ASN A 113 -19.16 3.56 4.92
C ASN A 113 -19.24 3.13 6.39
N ILE A 114 -18.46 2.15 6.84
CA ILE A 114 -18.39 1.79 8.26
C ILE A 114 -17.84 2.96 9.09
N LEU A 115 -16.76 3.60 8.60
CA LEU A 115 -16.15 4.75 9.28
C LEU A 115 -17.11 5.96 9.30
N VAL A 116 -17.79 6.21 8.17
CA VAL A 116 -18.78 7.29 8.07
C VAL A 116 -19.96 7.00 9.01
N LEU A 117 -20.49 5.78 9.02
CA LEU A 117 -21.60 5.39 9.90
C LEU A 117 -21.25 5.62 11.36
N ARG A 118 -20.07 5.17 11.79
CA ARG A 118 -19.64 5.24 13.18
C ARG A 118 -19.21 6.65 13.60
N PHE A 119 -18.33 7.27 12.85
CA PHE A 119 -17.61 8.46 13.32
C PHE A 119 -18.12 9.78 12.75
N SER A 120 -18.91 9.75 11.66
CA SER A 120 -19.52 10.96 11.11
C SER A 120 -20.99 11.12 11.49
N ASN A 121 -21.57 10.17 12.22
CA ASN A 121 -22.97 10.17 12.63
C ASN A 121 -23.09 10.05 14.14
N GLY A 122 -23.21 11.17 14.84
CA GLY A 122 -23.32 11.21 16.29
C GLY A 122 -24.57 10.50 16.88
N ILE A 123 -25.49 10.02 16.04
CA ILE A 123 -26.68 9.24 16.48
C ILE A 123 -26.28 7.79 16.78
N PHE A 124 -25.37 7.21 16.00
CA PHE A 124 -25.04 5.78 16.09
C PHE A 124 -23.94 5.48 17.11
N GLU A 125 -22.97 6.35 17.27
CA GLU A 125 -21.83 6.08 18.15
C GLU A 125 -22.22 5.82 19.62
N PRO A 126 -23.18 6.55 20.25
CA PRO A 126 -23.66 6.22 21.60
C PRO A 126 -24.31 4.84 21.74
N LEU A 127 -24.81 4.28 20.64
CA LEU A 127 -25.42 2.96 20.59
C LEU A 127 -24.41 1.85 20.28
N TRP A 128 -23.18 2.22 19.94
CA TRP A 128 -22.13 1.28 19.48
C TRP A 128 -21.40 0.65 20.66
N ASN A 129 -22.13 -0.08 21.47
CA ASN A 129 -21.63 -0.73 22.67
C ASN A 129 -22.43 -1.99 23.02
N ARG A 130 -21.90 -2.79 23.96
CA ARG A 130 -22.46 -4.07 24.42
C ARG A 130 -23.88 -4.02 24.97
N ASN A 131 -24.43 -2.85 25.28
CA ASN A 131 -25.79 -2.75 25.79
C ASN A 131 -26.83 -2.79 24.66
N TYR A 132 -26.41 -2.46 23.43
CA TYR A 132 -27.28 -2.34 22.27
C TYR A 132 -26.89 -3.27 21.13
N ILE A 133 -25.63 -3.73 21.05
CA ILE A 133 -25.14 -4.64 20.02
C ILE A 133 -24.87 -5.99 20.67
N ASP A 134 -25.59 -7.00 20.23
CA ASP A 134 -25.44 -8.36 20.72
C ASP A 134 -24.21 -9.06 20.10
N TYR A 135 -24.08 -8.99 18.79
CA TYR A 135 -22.92 -9.52 18.06
C TYR A 135 -22.67 -8.78 16.76
N VAL A 136 -21.48 -8.98 16.19
CA VAL A 136 -21.07 -8.48 14.87
C VAL A 136 -20.66 -9.67 14.02
N GLU A 137 -21.23 -9.76 12.84
CA GLU A 137 -20.82 -10.73 11.82
C GLU A 137 -20.17 -10.01 10.65
N ILE A 138 -18.98 -10.48 10.25
CA ILE A 138 -18.24 -9.94 9.12
C ILE A 138 -18.08 -11.05 8.08
N SER A 139 -18.73 -10.89 6.93
CA SER A 139 -18.70 -11.83 5.83
C SER A 139 -18.02 -11.22 4.61
N ALA A 140 -17.14 -11.98 3.96
CA ALA A 140 -16.56 -11.65 2.68
C ALA A 140 -16.86 -12.78 1.70
N THR A 141 -17.93 -12.63 0.94
CA THR A 141 -18.35 -13.59 -0.07
C THR A 141 -17.98 -13.08 -1.45
N GLU A 142 -17.35 -13.92 -2.26
CA GLU A 142 -17.01 -13.62 -3.65
C GLU A 142 -17.65 -14.65 -4.57
N THR A 143 -18.12 -14.20 -5.74
CA THR A 143 -18.69 -15.06 -6.76
C THR A 143 -17.62 -15.67 -7.66
N LEU A 144 -16.42 -15.09 -7.68
CA LEU A 144 -15.27 -15.56 -8.45
C LEU A 144 -14.49 -16.60 -7.67
N GLY A 145 -14.14 -17.71 -8.31
CA GLY A 145 -13.24 -18.73 -7.76
C GLY A 145 -11.76 -18.29 -7.79
N VAL A 146 -10.89 -19.24 -7.45
CA VAL A 146 -9.43 -19.00 -7.42
C VAL A 146 -8.86 -18.74 -8.83
N GLU A 147 -9.48 -19.31 -9.88
CA GLU A 147 -9.09 -19.20 -11.28
C GLU A 147 -7.56 -19.42 -11.49
N ASN A 148 -6.88 -18.48 -12.15
CA ASN A 148 -5.45 -18.57 -12.44
C ASN A 148 -4.55 -18.21 -11.23
N ARG A 149 -5.12 -17.93 -10.05
CA ARG A 149 -4.39 -17.58 -8.81
C ARG A 149 -4.02 -18.80 -7.96
N GLY A 150 -4.16 -20.02 -8.51
CA GLY A 150 -3.84 -21.26 -7.78
C GLY A 150 -2.47 -21.25 -7.11
N PRO A 151 -1.36 -20.95 -7.80
CA PRO A 151 -0.02 -20.91 -7.20
C PRO A 151 0.12 -19.90 -6.06
N TYR A 152 -0.54 -18.75 -6.16
CA TYR A 152 -0.59 -17.77 -5.08
C TYR A 152 -1.37 -18.32 -3.88
N TYR A 153 -2.51 -18.96 -4.12
CA TYR A 153 -3.37 -19.48 -3.06
C TYR A 153 -2.75 -20.66 -2.32
N GLU A 154 -1.94 -21.50 -3.00
CA GLU A 154 -1.15 -22.55 -2.36
C GLU A 154 -0.16 -22.01 -1.33
N SER A 155 0.42 -20.85 -1.59
CA SER A 155 1.39 -20.23 -0.68
C SER A 155 0.76 -19.37 0.42
N ALA A 156 -0.32 -18.65 0.11
CA ALA A 156 -0.98 -17.72 1.03
C ALA A 156 -2.11 -18.38 1.82
N GLY A 157 -3.03 -19.06 1.13
CA GLY A 157 -4.27 -19.61 1.69
C GLY A 157 -5.27 -18.54 2.12
N ALA A 158 -6.52 -18.95 2.34
CA ALA A 158 -7.61 -18.05 2.70
C ALA A 158 -7.38 -17.34 4.05
N LEU A 159 -6.72 -18.00 5.00
CA LEU A 159 -6.47 -17.43 6.31
C LEU A 159 -5.58 -16.18 6.22
N ARG A 160 -4.47 -16.26 5.53
CA ARG A 160 -3.53 -15.13 5.40
C ARG A 160 -4.03 -14.09 4.41
N ASP A 161 -4.67 -14.53 3.32
CA ASP A 161 -5.12 -13.62 2.27
C ASP A 161 -6.35 -12.81 2.68
N MET A 162 -7.33 -13.44 3.31
CA MET A 162 -8.62 -12.83 3.60
C MET A 162 -8.82 -12.52 5.10
N ILE A 163 -8.62 -13.48 5.98
CA ILE A 163 -8.98 -13.32 7.40
C ILE A 163 -7.97 -12.42 8.10
N GLN A 164 -6.71 -12.79 8.08
CA GLN A 164 -5.65 -12.08 8.80
C GLN A 164 -5.45 -10.64 8.32
N ASN A 165 -5.82 -10.36 7.10
CA ASN A 165 -5.68 -9.05 6.50
C ASN A 165 -7.03 -8.30 6.49
N HIS A 166 -7.89 -8.63 5.53
CA HIS A 166 -9.10 -7.85 5.27
C HIS A 166 -10.14 -7.95 6.39
N LEU A 167 -10.46 -9.15 6.87
CA LEU A 167 -11.51 -9.31 7.88
C LEU A 167 -11.09 -8.76 9.25
N LEU A 168 -9.83 -8.94 9.66
CA LEU A 168 -9.33 -8.34 10.89
C LEU A 168 -9.27 -6.81 10.80
N GLN A 169 -9.00 -6.24 9.63
CA GLN A 169 -9.04 -4.80 9.43
C GLN A 169 -10.48 -4.25 9.54
N LEU A 170 -11.46 -4.96 8.96
CA LEU A 170 -12.87 -4.62 9.12
C LEU A 170 -13.32 -4.73 10.57
N MET A 171 -12.88 -5.78 11.26
CA MET A 171 -13.15 -5.95 12.69
C MET A 171 -12.55 -4.81 13.51
N ALA A 172 -11.34 -4.37 13.18
CA ALA A 172 -10.72 -3.21 13.83
C ALA A 172 -11.56 -1.95 13.64
N PHE A 173 -12.05 -1.66 12.44
CA PHE A 173 -12.93 -0.52 12.19
C PHE A 173 -14.26 -0.59 12.94
N VAL A 174 -14.79 -1.79 13.14
CA VAL A 174 -16.01 -1.99 13.90
C VAL A 174 -15.79 -1.85 15.40
N ALA A 175 -14.63 -2.30 15.92
CA ALA A 175 -14.37 -2.42 17.35
C ALA A 175 -13.55 -1.27 17.95
N MET A 176 -12.85 -0.47 17.13
CA MET A 176 -12.00 0.63 17.64
C MET A 176 -12.84 1.74 18.27
N GLU A 177 -12.23 2.46 19.20
CA GLU A 177 -12.76 3.72 19.70
C GLU A 177 -12.62 4.82 18.60
N PRO A 178 -13.43 5.90 18.67
CA PRO A 178 -13.26 7.05 17.79
C PRO A 178 -11.82 7.59 17.84
N PRO A 179 -11.18 7.89 16.69
CA PRO A 179 -9.82 8.43 16.65
C PRO A 179 -9.72 9.86 17.18
#